data_aa9360e9fa73e5c59ce1d5f19fe9b2a5
#
_entry.id   aa9360e9fa73e5c59ce1d5f19fe9b2a5
#
_cell.length_a   1.000
_cell.length_b   1.000
_cell.length_c   1.000
_cell.angle_alpha   90.00
_cell.angle_beta   90.00
_cell.angle_gamma   90.00
#
_symmetry.space_group_name_H-M   'P 1'
#
loop_
_entity.id
_entity.type
_entity.pdbx_description
1 polymer ?
#
loop_
_entity_poly.entity_id
_entity_poly.type
_entity_poly.pdbx_seq_one_letter_code
_entity_poly.pdbx_strand_id
1 'polypeptide(L)'
;MKKSLLLIPLFALLLQGCGMTMARYEPSFDNVQKLKQTPPLHAISNPQVTAESGEGSLMVRANPIKSPTGSIPAHIQDAITEELRKAGLLDPQATRHLQVLVVKNQLNAGMGTGDGTIAARFTLRNGNDVVYDATKDVSHQWNSSFFGFIAIPNATNAYNPMLQDLLKNLYSDPQFIQALK
;
A
#
# COMPACT_ATOMS: atom_id res chain seq x y z
N MET A 1 2.11 11.00 -55.49
CA MET A 1 2.25 9.92 -54.55
C MET A 1 2.99 10.39 -53.26
N LYS A 2 2.40 11.25 -52.39
CA LYS A 2 3.04 11.77 -51.16
C LYS A 2 2.05 12.03 -50.01
N LYS A 3 0.95 11.29 -49.91
CA LYS A 3 -0.10 11.52 -48.89
C LYS A 3 -0.25 10.41 -47.82
N SER A 4 0.56 9.34 -47.88
CA SER A 4 0.45 8.20 -46.93
C SER A 4 1.35 8.25 -45.69
N LEU A 5 2.24 9.23 -45.56
CA LEU A 5 3.23 9.26 -44.47
C LEU A 5 2.77 10.01 -43.20
N LEU A 6 1.61 10.68 -43.24
CA LEU A 6 1.11 11.49 -42.13
C LEU A 6 0.15 10.72 -41.18
N LEU A 7 -0.30 9.54 -41.55
CA LEU A 7 -1.26 8.75 -40.78
C LEU A 7 -0.60 7.84 -39.71
N ILE A 8 0.68 7.52 -39.83
CA ILE A 8 1.40 6.63 -38.92
C ILE A 8 1.64 7.24 -37.53
N PRO A 9 2.03 8.54 -37.38
CA PRO A 9 2.24 9.09 -36.03
C PRO A 9 0.95 9.33 -35.23
N LEU A 10 -0.20 9.50 -35.89
CA LEU A 10 -1.49 9.71 -35.20
C LEU A 10 -2.01 8.44 -34.55
N PHE A 11 -1.71 7.27 -35.11
CA PHE A 11 -2.13 5.99 -34.53
C PHE A 11 -1.31 5.56 -33.31
N ALA A 12 -0.05 6.03 -33.20
CA ALA A 12 0.83 5.75 -32.06
C ALA A 12 0.41 6.49 -30.77
N LEU A 13 -0.35 7.58 -30.86
CA LEU A 13 -0.86 8.34 -29.71
C LEU A 13 -2.07 7.68 -29.01
N LEU A 14 -2.69 6.68 -29.63
CA LEU A 14 -3.86 5.98 -29.08
C LEU A 14 -3.50 4.76 -28.21
N LEU A 15 -2.23 4.41 -28.09
CA LEU A 15 -1.72 3.28 -27.29
C LEU A 15 -1.35 3.67 -25.85
N GLN A 16 -1.86 4.77 -25.33
CA GLN A 16 -1.77 5.05 -23.89
C GLN A 16 -2.70 4.08 -23.15
N GLY A 17 -2.13 2.95 -22.74
CA GLY A 17 -2.85 1.93 -21.97
C GLY A 17 -3.53 2.58 -20.77
N CYS A 18 -4.87 2.54 -20.73
CA CYS A 18 -5.71 2.99 -19.63
C CYS A 18 -5.48 2.07 -18.42
N GLY A 19 -4.43 2.30 -17.64
CA GLY A 19 -4.31 1.70 -16.31
C GLY A 19 -5.34 2.33 -15.37
N MET A 20 -5.92 1.53 -14.47
CA MET A 20 -6.81 2.04 -13.44
C MET A 20 -6.01 2.66 -12.30
N THR A 21 -6.42 3.85 -11.83
CA THR A 21 -5.79 4.50 -10.67
C THR A 21 -6.64 4.23 -9.43
N MET A 22 -6.02 3.74 -8.36
CA MET A 22 -6.69 3.54 -7.09
C MET A 22 -6.99 4.89 -6.39
N ALA A 23 -7.95 4.89 -5.48
CA ALA A 23 -8.21 6.04 -4.64
C ALA A 23 -7.01 6.34 -3.71
N ARG A 24 -6.87 7.60 -3.30
CA ARG A 24 -5.94 7.96 -2.22
C ARG A 24 -6.27 7.17 -0.97
N TYR A 25 -5.23 6.88 -0.19
CA TYR A 25 -5.43 6.26 1.12
C TYR A 25 -6.11 7.25 2.08
N GLU A 26 -7.12 6.73 2.78
CA GLU A 26 -7.76 7.44 3.89
C GLU A 26 -7.39 6.73 5.19
N PRO A 27 -6.79 7.44 6.17
CA PRO A 27 -6.41 6.84 7.45
C PRO A 27 -7.60 6.21 8.17
N SER A 28 -7.40 4.99 8.66
CA SER A 28 -8.39 4.31 9.49
C SER A 28 -8.57 5.03 10.82
N PHE A 29 -9.82 5.40 11.12
CA PHE A 29 -10.14 6.00 12.42
C PHE A 29 -9.73 5.09 13.58
N ASP A 30 -10.01 3.79 13.48
CA ASP A 30 -9.72 2.81 14.53
C ASP A 30 -8.21 2.66 14.76
N ASN A 31 -7.41 2.61 13.70
CA ASN A 31 -5.95 2.53 13.77
C ASN A 31 -5.38 3.77 14.49
N VAL A 32 -5.81 4.95 14.06
CA VAL A 32 -5.37 6.22 14.66
C VAL A 32 -5.78 6.31 16.13
N GLN A 33 -7.01 5.92 16.49
CA GLN A 33 -7.47 5.93 17.88
C GLN A 33 -6.70 4.92 18.73
N LYS A 34 -6.41 3.75 18.21
CA LYS A 34 -5.61 2.74 18.92
C LYS A 34 -4.22 3.27 19.30
N LEU A 35 -3.54 3.93 18.38
CA LEU A 35 -2.24 4.56 18.65
C LEU A 35 -2.36 5.69 19.69
N LYS A 36 -3.41 6.51 19.63
CA LYS A 36 -3.64 7.62 20.59
C LYS A 36 -3.99 7.14 22.00
N GLN A 37 -4.72 6.03 22.12
CA GLN A 37 -5.17 5.49 23.42
C GLN A 37 -4.11 4.67 24.15
N THR A 38 -3.01 4.34 23.48
CA THR A 38 -1.89 3.61 24.08
C THR A 38 -1.06 4.59 24.93
N PRO A 39 -0.50 4.17 26.10
CA PRO A 39 0.36 5.02 26.94
C PRO A 39 1.51 5.62 26.15
N PRO A 40 2.18 6.70 26.64
CA PRO A 40 3.01 7.57 25.82
C PRO A 40 3.95 6.76 24.93
N LEU A 41 3.69 6.88 23.61
CA LEU A 41 4.54 6.29 22.59
C LEU A 41 5.51 7.34 22.06
N HIS A 42 6.72 6.92 21.75
CA HIS A 42 7.70 7.76 21.08
C HIS A 42 7.39 7.89 19.59
N ALA A 43 7.67 9.06 19.05
CA ALA A 43 7.49 9.33 17.62
C ALA A 43 8.45 8.52 16.74
N ILE A 44 8.04 8.32 15.50
CA ILE A 44 8.79 7.68 14.42
C ILE A 44 9.14 8.77 13.40
N SER A 45 10.35 8.71 12.84
CA SER A 45 10.74 9.54 11.69
C SER A 45 9.95 9.10 10.43
N ASN A 46 10.14 9.82 9.32
CA ASN A 46 9.49 9.47 8.06
C ASN A 46 9.75 8.00 7.70
N PRO A 47 8.71 7.15 7.61
CA PRO A 47 8.87 5.75 7.28
C PRO A 47 9.43 5.59 5.86
N GLN A 48 10.17 4.51 5.64
CA GLN A 48 10.69 4.16 4.33
C GLN A 48 10.10 2.83 3.88
N VAL A 49 9.54 2.81 2.67
CA VAL A 49 8.92 1.61 2.10
C VAL A 49 9.61 1.22 0.81
N THR A 50 10.03 -0.03 0.74
CA THR A 50 10.57 -0.68 -0.45
C THR A 50 9.79 -1.95 -0.73
N ALA A 51 10.03 -2.59 -1.86
CA ALA A 51 9.39 -3.85 -2.21
C ALA A 51 10.42 -4.84 -2.77
N GLU A 52 10.17 -6.12 -2.57
CA GLU A 52 10.90 -7.18 -3.28
C GLU A 52 10.65 -7.09 -4.78
N SER A 53 11.51 -7.75 -5.55
CA SER A 53 11.40 -7.78 -7.02
C SER A 53 10.03 -8.32 -7.45
N GLY A 54 9.30 -7.53 -8.24
CA GLY A 54 7.94 -7.86 -8.69
C GLY A 54 6.81 -7.36 -7.77
N GLU A 55 7.07 -7.12 -6.48
CA GLU A 55 6.03 -6.75 -5.51
C GLU A 55 5.76 -5.24 -5.42
N GLY A 56 6.56 -4.43 -6.12
CA GLY A 56 6.40 -2.96 -6.18
C GLY A 56 5.33 -2.48 -7.16
N SER A 57 4.63 -3.38 -7.85
CA SER A 57 3.59 -3.07 -8.82
C SER A 57 2.37 -3.97 -8.63
N LEU A 58 1.22 -3.53 -9.11
CA LEU A 58 -0.03 -4.30 -9.09
C LEU A 58 -0.59 -4.43 -10.50
N MET A 59 -1.05 -5.63 -10.81
CA MET A 59 -1.77 -5.91 -12.05
C MET A 59 -3.03 -6.71 -11.76
N VAL A 60 -4.14 -6.37 -12.43
CA VAL A 60 -5.39 -7.13 -12.37
C VAL A 60 -5.81 -7.45 -13.79
N ARG A 61 -5.89 -8.75 -14.14
CA ARG A 61 -6.22 -9.19 -15.50
C ARG A 61 -5.39 -8.49 -16.57
N ALA A 62 -4.06 -8.45 -16.40
CA ALA A 62 -3.11 -7.77 -17.27
C ALA A 62 -3.29 -6.23 -17.37
N ASN A 63 -4.13 -5.60 -16.52
CA ASN A 63 -4.25 -4.16 -16.43
C ASN A 63 -3.41 -3.64 -15.27
N PRO A 64 -2.49 -2.70 -15.50
CA PRO A 64 -1.70 -2.09 -14.42
C PRO A 64 -2.60 -1.23 -13.53
N ILE A 65 -2.47 -1.42 -12.21
CA ILE A 65 -3.11 -0.57 -11.21
C ILE A 65 -2.11 0.50 -10.78
N LYS A 66 -2.48 1.75 -11.00
CA LYS A 66 -1.66 2.91 -10.69
C LYS A 66 -2.00 3.46 -9.31
N SER A 67 -0.99 3.93 -8.60
CA SER A 67 -1.17 4.69 -7.36
C SER A 67 -1.18 6.19 -7.64
N PRO A 68 -2.00 6.98 -6.94
CA PRO A 68 -1.97 8.44 -7.04
C PRO A 68 -0.67 9.05 -6.49
N THR A 69 0.13 8.28 -5.75
CA THR A 69 1.45 8.68 -5.20
C THR A 69 2.62 8.25 -6.09
N GLY A 70 2.34 7.71 -7.29
CA GLY A 70 3.34 7.33 -8.29
C GLY A 70 3.70 5.84 -8.28
N SER A 71 3.87 5.22 -7.10
CA SER A 71 4.18 3.79 -6.99
C SER A 71 3.43 3.13 -5.82
N ILE A 72 3.37 1.80 -5.80
CA ILE A 72 2.73 1.07 -4.70
C ILE A 72 3.53 1.22 -3.38
N PRO A 73 4.87 1.11 -3.35
CA PRO A 73 5.63 1.43 -2.14
C PRO A 73 5.38 2.85 -1.63
N ALA A 74 5.31 3.86 -2.51
CA ALA A 74 4.99 5.22 -2.12
C ALA A 74 3.55 5.36 -1.58
N HIS A 75 2.59 4.58 -2.08
CA HIS A 75 1.23 4.54 -1.56
C HIS A 75 1.17 3.98 -0.13
N ILE A 76 1.88 2.88 0.12
CA ILE A 76 1.98 2.28 1.46
C ILE A 76 2.72 3.23 2.42
N GLN A 77 3.79 3.90 1.95
CA GLN A 77 4.50 4.91 2.74
C GLN A 77 3.61 6.08 3.13
N ASP A 78 2.82 6.60 2.19
CA ASP A 78 1.84 7.66 2.42
C ASP A 78 0.80 7.23 3.47
N ALA A 79 0.27 6.01 3.36
CA ALA A 79 -0.68 5.46 4.31
C ALA A 79 -0.13 5.42 5.74
N ILE A 80 1.07 4.88 5.94
CA ILE A 80 1.71 4.82 7.26
C ILE A 80 1.98 6.23 7.79
N THR A 81 2.49 7.12 6.93
CA THR A 81 2.82 8.51 7.28
C THR A 81 1.57 9.26 7.75
N GLU A 82 0.44 9.10 7.03
CA GLU A 82 -0.81 9.76 7.37
C GLU A 82 -1.42 9.26 8.68
N GLU A 83 -1.36 7.95 8.96
CA GLU A 83 -1.84 7.40 10.23
C GLU A 83 -0.98 7.84 11.41
N LEU A 84 0.36 7.78 11.27
CA LEU A 84 1.30 8.27 12.31
C LEU A 84 1.11 9.77 12.56
N ARG A 85 0.96 10.56 11.50
CA ARG A 85 0.74 12.01 11.61
C ARG A 85 -0.56 12.32 12.33
N LYS A 86 -1.66 11.65 11.99
CA LYS A 86 -2.96 11.82 12.66
C LYS A 86 -2.94 11.32 14.11
N ALA A 87 -2.09 10.34 14.42
CA ALA A 87 -1.87 9.87 15.78
C ALA A 87 -0.96 10.80 16.61
N GLY A 88 -0.26 11.75 15.98
CA GLY A 88 0.73 12.60 16.65
C GLY A 88 2.07 11.90 16.90
N LEU A 89 2.36 10.84 16.15
CA LEU A 89 3.56 9.99 16.28
C LEU A 89 4.54 10.16 15.10
N LEU A 90 4.38 11.17 14.27
CA LEU A 90 5.31 11.49 13.19
C LEU A 90 6.17 12.70 13.58
N ASP A 91 7.49 12.51 13.70
CA ASP A 91 8.46 13.57 13.92
C ASP A 91 9.72 13.30 13.06
N PRO A 92 10.02 14.13 12.05
CA PRO A 92 11.19 13.93 11.20
C PRO A 92 12.53 13.85 11.95
N GLN A 93 12.60 14.37 13.17
CA GLN A 93 13.80 14.37 14.02
C GLN A 93 13.83 13.17 15.00
N ALA A 94 12.82 12.31 14.99
CA ALA A 94 12.78 11.15 15.86
C ALA A 94 13.94 10.18 15.58
N THR A 95 14.47 9.57 16.64
CA THR A 95 15.54 8.56 16.54
C THR A 95 15.02 7.18 16.12
N ARG A 96 13.70 6.98 16.17
CA ARG A 96 13.08 5.74 15.71
C ARG A 96 12.79 5.81 14.21
N HIS A 97 13.28 4.80 13.47
CA HIS A 97 13.16 4.70 12.03
C HIS A 97 12.42 3.43 11.65
N LEU A 98 11.27 3.58 10.99
CA LEU A 98 10.49 2.44 10.47
C LEU A 98 10.86 2.18 9.02
N GLN A 99 11.37 0.97 8.77
CA GLN A 99 11.61 0.43 7.43
C GLN A 99 10.58 -0.66 7.14
N VAL A 100 10.02 -0.64 5.94
CA VAL A 100 9.01 -1.60 5.50
C VAL A 100 9.45 -2.19 4.18
N LEU A 101 9.52 -3.52 4.13
CA LEU A 101 9.76 -4.27 2.90
C LEU A 101 8.49 -5.03 2.52
N VAL A 102 7.88 -4.67 1.41
CA VAL A 102 6.74 -5.40 0.85
C VAL A 102 7.26 -6.71 0.26
N VAL A 103 6.84 -7.84 0.83
CA VAL A 103 7.28 -9.18 0.45
C VAL A 103 6.23 -9.94 -0.36
N LYS A 104 4.97 -9.49 -0.33
CA LYS A 104 3.88 -9.98 -1.17
C LYS A 104 2.85 -8.89 -1.41
N ASN A 105 2.41 -8.75 -2.67
CA ASN A 105 1.46 -7.71 -3.03
C ASN A 105 0.66 -8.11 -4.29
N GLN A 106 -0.47 -8.78 -4.09
CA GLN A 106 -1.21 -9.42 -5.17
C GLN A 106 -2.71 -9.13 -5.06
N LEU A 107 -3.31 -8.91 -6.22
CA LEU A 107 -4.76 -8.81 -6.42
C LEU A 107 -5.18 -9.72 -7.56
N ASN A 108 -6.11 -10.63 -7.30
CA ASN A 108 -6.68 -11.53 -8.28
C ASN A 108 -8.18 -11.24 -8.46
N ALA A 109 -8.61 -11.05 -9.69
CA ALA A 109 -10.02 -10.88 -10.03
C ALA A 109 -10.52 -12.10 -10.78
N GLY A 110 -10.97 -13.12 -10.05
CA GLY A 110 -11.60 -14.31 -10.62
C GLY A 110 -12.97 -14.01 -11.26
N MET A 111 -13.63 -15.01 -11.82
CA MET A 111 -14.90 -14.83 -12.53
C MET A 111 -16.10 -14.53 -11.61
N GLY A 112 -16.07 -14.98 -10.36
CA GLY A 112 -17.13 -14.74 -9.37
C GLY A 112 -16.59 -14.20 -8.06
N THR A 113 -15.39 -14.64 -7.66
CA THR A 113 -14.71 -14.20 -6.44
C THR A 113 -13.34 -13.66 -6.81
N GLY A 114 -12.97 -12.52 -6.22
CA GLY A 114 -11.63 -11.99 -6.23
C GLY A 114 -10.98 -12.20 -4.87
N ASP A 115 -9.66 -12.24 -4.84
CA ASP A 115 -8.87 -12.32 -3.64
C ASP A 115 -7.62 -11.44 -3.74
N GLY A 116 -7.05 -11.08 -2.61
CA GLY A 116 -5.81 -10.34 -2.56
C GLY A 116 -5.04 -10.64 -1.29
N THR A 117 -3.74 -10.45 -1.37
CA THR A 117 -2.83 -10.61 -0.23
C THR A 117 -1.81 -9.48 -0.24
N ILE A 118 -1.61 -8.86 0.92
CA ILE A 118 -0.49 -7.96 1.17
C ILE A 118 0.29 -8.55 2.35
N ALA A 119 1.60 -8.70 2.21
CA ALA A 119 2.50 -9.03 3.29
C ALA A 119 3.70 -8.08 3.27
N ALA A 120 4.09 -7.60 4.44
CA ALA A 120 5.22 -6.69 4.59
C ALA A 120 6.00 -7.00 5.88
N ARG A 121 7.33 -6.92 5.79
CA ARG A 121 8.24 -6.97 6.93
C ARG A 121 8.44 -5.55 7.46
N PHE A 122 8.17 -5.37 8.73
CA PHE A 122 8.31 -4.10 9.45
C PHE A 122 9.52 -4.19 10.37
N THR A 123 10.51 -3.35 10.14
CA THR A 123 11.72 -3.26 10.98
C THR A 123 11.76 -1.87 11.61
N LEU A 124 11.64 -1.79 12.95
CA LEU A 124 11.79 -0.55 13.70
C LEU A 124 13.17 -0.52 14.33
N ARG A 125 13.88 0.57 14.09
CA ARG A 125 15.19 0.84 14.73
C ARG A 125 15.08 2.02 15.68
N ASN A 126 15.84 1.97 16.76
CA ASN A 126 16.10 3.12 17.61
C ASN A 126 17.62 3.43 17.54
N GLY A 127 17.98 4.45 16.79
CA GLY A 127 19.36 4.65 16.36
C GLY A 127 19.84 3.44 15.51
N ASN A 128 20.88 2.75 15.99
CA ASN A 128 21.46 1.59 15.30
C ASN A 128 20.79 0.24 15.69
N ASP A 129 20.05 0.22 16.79
CA ASP A 129 19.50 -1.02 17.33
C ASP A 129 18.16 -1.37 16.68
N VAL A 130 17.99 -2.62 16.29
CA VAL A 130 16.70 -3.17 15.86
C VAL A 130 15.89 -3.48 17.11
N VAL A 131 14.81 -2.74 17.32
CA VAL A 131 13.91 -2.90 18.48
C VAL A 131 12.64 -3.66 18.16
N TYR A 132 12.34 -3.83 16.87
CA TYR A 132 11.24 -4.65 16.37
C TYR A 132 11.53 -5.12 14.95
N ASP A 133 11.19 -6.38 14.66
CA ASP A 133 11.30 -6.96 13.32
C ASP A 133 10.29 -8.09 13.18
N ALA A 134 9.26 -7.88 12.38
CA ALA A 134 8.25 -8.91 12.13
C ALA A 134 7.56 -8.70 10.77
N THR A 135 7.11 -9.80 10.18
CA THR A 135 6.25 -9.78 9.00
C THR A 135 4.79 -9.80 9.43
N LYS A 136 3.98 -8.93 8.83
CA LYS A 136 2.52 -8.93 8.93
C LYS A 136 1.94 -9.20 7.57
N ASP A 137 0.82 -9.89 7.55
CA ASP A 137 0.08 -10.18 6.34
C ASP A 137 -1.42 -9.99 6.53
N VAL A 138 -2.12 -9.84 5.43
CA VAL A 138 -3.56 -9.75 5.33
C VAL A 138 -4.01 -10.36 4.01
N SER A 139 -5.12 -11.06 4.05
CA SER A 139 -5.78 -11.58 2.85
C SER A 139 -7.26 -11.28 2.91
N HIS A 140 -7.80 -10.73 1.81
CA HIS A 140 -9.21 -10.44 1.67
C HIS A 140 -9.79 -11.19 0.48
N GLN A 141 -11.11 -11.38 0.51
CA GLN A 141 -11.92 -11.82 -0.62
C GLN A 141 -13.04 -10.83 -0.86
N TRP A 142 -13.44 -10.68 -2.12
CA TRP A 142 -14.54 -9.81 -2.53
C TRP A 142 -15.34 -10.42 -3.70
N ASN A 143 -16.52 -9.89 -3.93
CA ASN A 143 -17.28 -10.25 -5.11
C ASN A 143 -16.60 -9.71 -6.37
N SER A 144 -16.34 -10.60 -7.32
CA SER A 144 -15.77 -10.28 -8.61
C SER A 144 -16.78 -10.58 -9.72
N SER A 145 -16.39 -10.44 -10.98
CA SER A 145 -17.26 -10.64 -12.13
C SER A 145 -16.48 -11.23 -13.31
N PHE A 146 -17.18 -11.92 -14.19
CA PHE A 146 -16.62 -12.26 -15.50
C PHE A 146 -16.23 -10.99 -16.29
N PHE A 147 -17.03 -9.94 -16.20
CA PHE A 147 -16.79 -8.68 -16.91
C PHE A 147 -15.68 -7.86 -16.26
N GLY A 148 -14.61 -7.56 -17.05
CA GLY A 148 -13.44 -6.82 -16.57
C GLY A 148 -13.76 -5.43 -16.05
N PHE A 149 -14.74 -4.73 -16.63
CA PHE A 149 -15.15 -3.39 -16.20
C PHE A 149 -15.85 -3.37 -14.83
N ILE A 150 -16.21 -4.53 -14.26
CA ILE A 150 -16.68 -4.70 -12.88
C ILE A 150 -15.55 -5.27 -12.02
N ALA A 151 -14.87 -6.30 -12.49
CA ALA A 151 -13.88 -7.04 -11.72
C ALA A 151 -12.64 -6.22 -11.37
N ILE A 152 -12.15 -5.39 -12.31
CA ILE A 152 -10.95 -4.58 -12.10
C ILE A 152 -11.20 -3.47 -11.07
N PRO A 153 -12.28 -2.66 -11.16
CA PRO A 153 -12.64 -1.70 -10.11
C PRO A 153 -12.82 -2.34 -8.73
N ASN A 154 -13.52 -3.48 -8.63
CA ASN A 154 -13.72 -4.16 -7.35
C ASN A 154 -12.40 -4.58 -6.71
N ALA A 155 -11.47 -5.16 -7.47
CA ALA A 155 -10.14 -5.50 -6.99
C ALA A 155 -9.33 -4.27 -6.56
N THR A 156 -9.38 -3.20 -7.35
CA THR A 156 -8.68 -1.95 -7.05
C THR A 156 -9.20 -1.30 -5.78
N ASN A 157 -10.53 -1.29 -5.57
CA ASN A 157 -11.16 -0.73 -4.39
C ASN A 157 -10.92 -1.55 -3.12
N ALA A 158 -10.62 -2.85 -3.25
CA ALA A 158 -10.29 -3.70 -2.12
C ALA A 158 -8.90 -3.39 -1.50
N TYR A 159 -8.02 -2.71 -2.24
CA TYR A 159 -6.63 -2.51 -1.81
C TYR A 159 -6.49 -1.67 -0.54
N ASN A 160 -7.14 -0.50 -0.48
CA ASN A 160 -7.04 0.38 0.69
C ASN A 160 -7.61 -0.25 1.97
N PRO A 161 -8.77 -0.92 1.98
CA PRO A 161 -9.22 -1.71 3.14
C PRO A 161 -8.22 -2.78 3.58
N MET A 162 -7.59 -3.50 2.65
CA MET A 162 -6.54 -4.47 2.98
C MET A 162 -5.34 -3.77 3.65
N LEU A 163 -4.92 -2.62 3.14
CA LEU A 163 -3.82 -1.86 3.71
C LEU A 163 -4.16 -1.34 5.12
N GLN A 164 -5.41 -0.90 5.36
CA GLN A 164 -5.88 -0.53 6.69
C GLN A 164 -5.78 -1.70 7.67
N ASP A 165 -6.17 -2.91 7.26
CA ASP A 165 -6.10 -4.10 8.11
C ASP A 165 -4.65 -4.59 8.30
N LEU A 166 -3.77 -4.45 7.32
CA LEU A 166 -2.33 -4.71 7.50
C LEU A 166 -1.74 -3.80 8.59
N LEU A 167 -2.05 -2.50 8.55
CA LEU A 167 -1.60 -1.54 9.56
C LEU A 167 -2.26 -1.79 10.91
N LYS A 168 -3.52 -2.22 10.95
CA LYS A 168 -4.19 -2.65 12.17
C LYS A 168 -3.47 -3.85 12.81
N ASN A 169 -3.01 -4.82 12.02
CA ASN A 169 -2.23 -5.96 12.51
C ASN A 169 -0.90 -5.50 13.12
N LEU A 170 -0.23 -4.53 12.50
CA LEU A 170 0.99 -3.92 13.05
C LEU A 170 0.72 -3.20 14.38
N TYR A 171 -0.24 -2.29 14.42
CA TYR A 171 -0.54 -1.47 15.61
C TYR A 171 -1.24 -2.25 16.72
N SER A 172 -1.67 -3.48 16.43
CA SER A 172 -2.21 -4.40 17.43
C SER A 172 -1.15 -5.35 17.99
N ASP A 173 0.05 -5.37 17.43
CA ASP A 173 1.15 -6.19 17.92
C ASP A 173 1.72 -5.61 19.22
N PRO A 174 1.63 -6.35 20.36
CA PRO A 174 2.17 -5.89 21.63
C PRO A 174 3.68 -5.61 21.58
N GLN A 175 4.44 -6.34 20.75
CA GLN A 175 5.88 -6.15 20.61
C GLN A 175 6.19 -4.86 19.87
N PHE A 176 5.42 -4.51 18.82
CA PHE A 176 5.55 -3.24 18.13
C PHE A 176 5.23 -2.06 19.07
N ILE A 177 4.14 -2.16 19.80
CA ILE A 177 3.76 -1.15 20.79
C ILE A 177 4.81 -1.01 21.89
N GLN A 178 5.38 -2.12 22.36
CA GLN A 178 6.46 -2.07 23.36
C GLN A 178 7.73 -1.42 22.81
N ALA A 179 8.06 -1.64 21.54
CA ALA A 179 9.20 -1.00 20.88
C ALA A 179 9.02 0.51 20.64
N LEU A 180 7.78 1.01 20.75
CA LEU A 180 7.47 2.44 20.69
C LEU A 180 7.48 3.13 22.07
N LYS A 181 7.58 2.39 23.16
CA LYS A 181 7.74 2.94 24.52
C LYS A 181 9.20 3.20 24.84
#